data_c95e951bba6fcbe7cfd45af8a3168366
#
_entry.id   c95e951bba6fcbe7cfd45af8a3168366
#
_cell.length_a   1.000
_cell.length_b   1.000
_cell.length_c   1.000
_cell.angle_alpha   90.00
_cell.angle_beta   90.00
_cell.angle_gamma   90.00
#
_symmetry.space_group_name_H-M   'P 1'
#
loop_
_entity.id
_entity.type
_entity.pdbx_description
1 polymer ?
#
loop_
_entity_poly.entity_id
_entity_poly.type
_entity_poly.pdbx_seq_one_letter_code
_entity_poly.pdbx_strand_id
1 'polypeptide(L)'
;MKHPIYVTADEAVKAVKTGDHIHLSSVASVPHVLIQALCRRADNGEVRDLHFHHFHTEGPAPYSEPRYDGIFFDQGFFLGPNVRANVNAGFADYLPVHLGESQKLYRSGALRCDVAMVQVSLPDENGMFSLGTSVDCSLAAVESAGTVIAVVNENVPYAYGDLVSPGLIDYLVKDNTPLVTKAFAEPDETEKLIGKNCAELVPDGACLQMGIGALPNALAAALTDHKNLGLHTEMFADGILNLIKKGVINGMHKKIDTGKVVASFLLGSEEVYKFIDHNPDVLMKDIKYTNDPWIISQNPEMMAINSATEVDLTGQISADSIGTRIFSGTGGQVDFVRGATMSEGGKSVTAFASRTKKGQTKIVPVLNPGAGVVTPRADAHWIVTEYGAVDLYGKSLQERAKLLISIAHPDDRNDLDRAAFERFGPHYHNFSI
;
A
#
# COMPACT_ATOMS: atom_id res chain seq x y z
N MET A 1 20.41 27.55 4.38
CA MET A 1 19.37 26.77 5.02
C MET A 1 18.13 27.65 5.11
N LYS A 2 16.97 27.12 4.72
CA LYS A 2 15.71 27.84 4.91
C LYS A 2 15.43 27.97 6.41
N HIS A 3 14.71 29.01 6.79
CA HIS A 3 14.20 29.19 8.15
C HIS A 3 12.68 29.21 8.05
N PRO A 4 11.99 28.13 8.40
CA PRO A 4 10.55 28.04 8.23
C PRO A 4 9.84 29.08 9.10
N ILE A 5 8.78 29.66 8.57
CA ILE A 5 7.97 30.65 9.29
C ILE A 5 6.58 30.07 9.60
N TYR A 6 6.09 30.36 10.80
CA TYR A 6 4.73 30.02 11.19
C TYR A 6 3.74 31.03 10.60
N VAL A 7 2.75 30.49 9.87
CA VAL A 7 1.69 31.25 9.23
C VAL A 7 0.35 30.50 9.35
N THR A 8 -0.76 31.16 8.99
CA THR A 8 -2.05 30.48 8.83
C THR A 8 -2.08 29.62 7.57
N ALA A 9 -3.03 28.67 7.48
CA ALA A 9 -3.22 27.87 6.26
C ALA A 9 -3.52 28.75 5.05
N ASP A 10 -4.37 29.76 5.21
CA ASP A 10 -4.71 30.69 4.11
C ASP A 10 -3.52 31.55 3.65
N GLU A 11 -2.58 31.85 4.53
CA GLU A 11 -1.34 32.53 4.18
C GLU A 11 -0.37 31.60 3.48
N ALA A 12 -0.19 30.38 4.01
CA ALA A 12 0.74 29.39 3.44
C ALA A 12 0.37 29.03 1.99
N VAL A 13 -0.91 28.78 1.73
CA VAL A 13 -1.38 28.38 0.38
C VAL A 13 -1.30 29.50 -0.65
N LYS A 14 -1.03 30.76 -0.26
CA LYS A 14 -0.72 31.84 -1.23
C LYS A 14 0.53 31.58 -2.04
N ALA A 15 1.43 30.73 -1.55
CA ALA A 15 2.61 30.29 -2.28
C ALA A 15 2.27 29.41 -3.50
N VAL A 16 1.09 28.77 -3.50
CA VAL A 16 0.61 27.94 -4.61
C VAL A 16 0.17 28.82 -5.76
N LYS A 17 0.60 28.48 -6.95
CA LYS A 17 0.32 29.22 -8.20
C LYS A 17 -0.52 28.37 -9.14
N THR A 18 -1.27 29.01 -10.02
CA THR A 18 -1.94 28.33 -11.15
C THR A 18 -0.93 27.53 -11.96
N GLY A 19 -1.26 26.27 -12.25
CA GLY A 19 -0.41 25.34 -12.98
C GLY A 19 0.58 24.57 -12.11
N ASP A 20 0.52 24.68 -10.76
CA ASP A 20 1.43 23.95 -9.87
C ASP A 20 1.04 22.48 -9.73
N HIS A 21 2.07 21.64 -9.61
CA HIS A 21 1.98 20.25 -9.24
C HIS A 21 2.23 20.11 -7.72
N ILE A 22 1.27 19.52 -7.03
CA ILE A 22 1.17 19.51 -5.57
C ILE A 22 1.21 18.06 -5.08
N HIS A 23 2.18 17.74 -4.24
CA HIS A 23 2.16 16.50 -3.48
C HIS A 23 1.36 16.66 -2.19
N LEU A 24 0.52 15.67 -1.87
CA LEU A 24 -0.17 15.55 -0.57
C LEU A 24 0.36 14.35 0.19
N SER A 25 0.68 14.52 1.49
CA SER A 25 0.93 13.36 2.36
C SER A 25 -0.27 12.41 2.37
N SER A 26 0.02 11.14 2.61
CA SER A 26 -0.90 10.03 2.42
C SER A 26 -1.55 9.56 3.73
N VAL A 27 -2.45 8.61 3.61
CA VAL A 27 -3.20 7.88 4.67
C VAL A 27 -3.77 8.79 5.75
N ALA A 28 -3.38 8.63 7.00
CA ALA A 28 -3.86 9.46 8.12
C ALA A 28 -3.21 10.85 8.17
N SER A 29 -2.12 11.07 7.42
CA SER A 29 -1.36 12.34 7.42
C SER A 29 -1.80 13.34 6.36
N VAL A 30 -2.99 13.18 5.76
CA VAL A 30 -3.53 14.12 4.75
C VAL A 30 -3.70 15.51 5.38
N PRO A 31 -3.11 16.59 4.80
CA PRO A 31 -3.15 17.94 5.36
C PRO A 31 -4.46 18.65 5.02
N HIS A 32 -5.58 18.19 5.60
CA HIS A 32 -6.93 18.68 5.26
C HIS A 32 -7.10 20.20 5.40
N VAL A 33 -6.46 20.81 6.38
CA VAL A 33 -6.56 22.28 6.59
C VAL A 33 -5.98 23.06 5.39
N LEU A 34 -4.92 22.56 4.77
CA LEU A 34 -4.32 23.17 3.57
C LEU A 34 -5.20 22.94 2.34
N ILE A 35 -5.76 21.73 2.20
CA ILE A 35 -6.69 21.41 1.10
C ILE A 35 -7.91 22.32 1.17
N GLN A 36 -8.50 22.53 2.36
CA GLN A 36 -9.63 23.43 2.55
C GLN A 36 -9.27 24.90 2.21
N ALA A 37 -8.06 25.33 2.57
CA ALA A 37 -7.59 26.67 2.22
C ALA A 37 -7.43 26.85 0.70
N LEU A 38 -6.95 25.81 -0.01
CA LEU A 38 -6.88 25.81 -1.48
C LEU A 38 -8.28 25.82 -2.12
N CYS A 39 -9.23 25.06 -1.57
CA CYS A 39 -10.61 25.07 -2.03
C CYS A 39 -11.20 26.50 -1.94
N ARG A 40 -10.97 27.22 -0.83
CA ARG A 40 -11.42 28.63 -0.71
C ARG A 40 -10.81 29.52 -1.80
N ARG A 41 -9.52 29.35 -2.11
CA ARG A 41 -8.88 30.11 -3.19
C ARG A 41 -9.45 29.76 -4.57
N ALA A 42 -9.74 28.48 -4.81
CA ALA A 42 -10.38 28.03 -6.05
C ALA A 42 -11.79 28.59 -6.19
N ASP A 43 -12.59 28.55 -5.12
CA ASP A 43 -13.95 29.11 -5.08
C ASP A 43 -13.95 30.62 -5.34
N ASN A 44 -12.91 31.35 -4.94
CA ASN A 44 -12.70 32.76 -5.24
C ASN A 44 -12.12 33.05 -6.65
N GLY A 45 -11.81 31.99 -7.43
CA GLY A 45 -11.21 32.15 -8.77
C GLY A 45 -9.74 32.59 -8.77
N GLU A 46 -9.03 32.43 -7.63
CA GLU A 46 -7.65 32.88 -7.46
C GLU A 46 -6.62 31.88 -8.05
N VAL A 47 -6.97 30.60 -8.16
CA VAL A 47 -6.13 29.53 -8.67
C VAL A 47 -6.93 28.59 -9.55
N ARG A 48 -6.24 27.96 -10.51
CA ARG A 48 -6.76 26.94 -11.41
C ARG A 48 -5.62 26.06 -11.93
N ASP A 49 -5.94 24.96 -12.61
CA ASP A 49 -4.94 24.07 -13.24
C ASP A 49 -3.95 23.54 -12.19
N LEU A 50 -4.47 23.11 -11.03
CA LEU A 50 -3.66 22.53 -9.95
C LEU A 50 -3.67 20.99 -10.05
N HIS A 51 -2.50 20.38 -10.11
CA HIS A 51 -2.32 18.94 -10.25
C HIS A 51 -1.94 18.33 -8.92
N PHE A 52 -2.80 17.45 -8.39
CA PHE A 52 -2.55 16.77 -7.12
C PHE A 52 -1.97 15.38 -7.35
N HIS A 53 -0.91 15.07 -6.62
CA HIS A 53 -0.27 13.77 -6.62
C HIS A 53 -0.20 13.24 -5.20
N HIS A 54 -0.68 12.04 -5.00
CA HIS A 54 -0.69 11.40 -3.67
C HIS A 54 -0.67 9.87 -3.82
N PHE A 55 -0.31 9.19 -2.73
CA PHE A 55 -0.50 7.75 -2.66
C PHE A 55 -1.96 7.47 -2.24
N HIS A 56 -2.22 6.83 -1.13
CA HIS A 56 -3.56 6.59 -0.62
C HIS A 56 -3.97 7.72 0.34
N THR A 57 -5.06 8.41 0.10
CA THR A 57 -5.57 9.43 1.02
C THR A 57 -6.82 8.95 1.76
N GLU A 58 -6.97 9.38 3.01
CA GLU A 58 -8.17 9.11 3.81
C GLU A 58 -8.91 10.42 4.12
N GLY A 59 -10.22 10.32 4.33
CA GLY A 59 -11.09 11.47 4.59
C GLY A 59 -11.60 12.15 3.33
N PRO A 60 -12.09 13.41 3.45
CA PRO A 60 -12.63 14.18 2.33
C PRO A 60 -11.57 14.48 1.26
N ALA A 61 -11.93 14.29 0.00
CA ALA A 61 -11.08 14.54 -1.17
C ALA A 61 -11.75 15.54 -2.15
N PRO A 62 -11.95 16.79 -1.75
CA PRO A 62 -12.62 17.79 -2.61
C PRO A 62 -11.85 18.03 -3.90
N TYR A 63 -10.53 17.84 -3.92
CA TYR A 63 -9.69 17.99 -5.11
C TYR A 63 -10.03 17.00 -6.24
N SER A 64 -10.78 15.94 -5.96
CA SER A 64 -11.26 14.98 -6.96
C SER A 64 -12.75 15.20 -7.33
N GLU A 65 -13.44 16.14 -6.70
CA GLU A 65 -14.87 16.34 -6.92
C GLU A 65 -15.18 17.02 -8.27
N PRO A 66 -16.28 16.61 -8.95
CA PRO A 66 -16.66 17.20 -10.25
C PRO A 66 -16.85 18.72 -10.24
N ARG A 67 -17.18 19.33 -9.08
CA ARG A 67 -17.34 20.80 -8.95
C ARG A 67 -16.05 21.58 -9.19
N TYR A 68 -14.90 20.91 -9.10
CA TYR A 68 -13.59 21.50 -9.36
C TYR A 68 -12.99 21.03 -10.70
N ASP A 69 -13.82 20.46 -11.58
CA ASP A 69 -13.37 20.10 -12.93
C ASP A 69 -12.76 21.29 -13.67
N GLY A 70 -11.59 21.10 -14.28
CA GLY A 70 -10.79 22.16 -14.90
C GLY A 70 -10.07 23.11 -13.93
N ILE A 71 -10.25 22.93 -12.61
CA ILE A 71 -9.53 23.69 -11.58
C ILE A 71 -8.52 22.78 -10.86
N PHE A 72 -8.95 21.60 -10.45
CA PHE A 72 -8.13 20.58 -9.80
C PHE A 72 -8.05 19.34 -10.69
N PHE A 73 -6.87 18.78 -10.82
CA PHE A 73 -6.59 17.54 -11.53
C PHE A 73 -5.95 16.55 -10.56
N ASP A 74 -6.74 15.62 -10.09
CA ASP A 74 -6.28 14.57 -9.16
C ASP A 74 -5.65 13.41 -9.93
N GLN A 75 -4.42 13.03 -9.58
CA GLN A 75 -3.63 11.97 -10.20
C GLN A 75 -3.00 11.10 -9.12
N GLY A 76 -3.80 10.18 -8.56
CA GLY A 76 -3.36 9.31 -7.49
C GLY A 76 -2.47 8.15 -7.97
N PHE A 77 -1.44 7.77 -7.19
CA PHE A 77 -0.63 6.56 -7.40
C PHE A 77 -1.35 5.30 -6.90
N PHE A 78 -2.30 5.49 -5.97
CA PHE A 78 -3.14 4.45 -5.41
C PHE A 78 -4.48 5.05 -4.98
N LEU A 79 -5.58 4.41 -5.35
CA LEU A 79 -6.91 4.99 -5.19
C LEU A 79 -7.63 4.46 -3.94
N GLY A 80 -7.84 5.34 -2.99
CA GLY A 80 -8.75 5.11 -1.87
C GLY A 80 -10.23 5.11 -2.30
N PRO A 81 -11.15 4.65 -1.43
CA PRO A 81 -12.58 4.70 -1.70
C PRO A 81 -13.11 6.13 -1.97
N ASN A 82 -12.45 7.14 -1.39
CA ASN A 82 -12.81 8.55 -1.46
C ASN A 82 -12.63 9.19 -2.86
N VAL A 83 -11.70 8.68 -3.68
CA VAL A 83 -11.40 9.22 -5.03
C VAL A 83 -11.82 8.27 -6.16
N ARG A 84 -11.95 6.97 -5.86
CA ARG A 84 -12.19 5.90 -6.86
C ARG A 84 -13.37 6.14 -7.78
N ALA A 85 -14.47 6.66 -7.25
CA ALA A 85 -15.67 6.93 -8.04
C ALA A 85 -15.41 8.01 -9.09
N ASN A 86 -14.67 9.07 -8.72
CA ASN A 86 -14.37 10.21 -9.57
C ASN A 86 -13.36 9.84 -10.66
N VAL A 87 -12.35 8.99 -10.35
CA VAL A 87 -11.44 8.43 -11.35
C VAL A 87 -12.20 7.63 -12.41
N ASN A 88 -13.08 6.72 -12.00
CA ASN A 88 -13.86 5.92 -12.95
C ASN A 88 -14.94 6.72 -13.70
N ALA A 89 -15.26 7.93 -13.26
CA ALA A 89 -16.14 8.87 -13.95
C ALA A 89 -15.39 9.86 -14.85
N GLY A 90 -14.04 9.88 -14.83
CA GLY A 90 -13.20 10.75 -15.65
C GLY A 90 -12.95 12.13 -15.08
N PHE A 91 -13.27 12.39 -13.79
CA PHE A 91 -12.98 13.66 -13.10
C PHE A 91 -11.64 13.66 -12.34
N ALA A 92 -11.01 12.51 -12.23
CA ALA A 92 -9.70 12.28 -11.64
C ALA A 92 -8.99 11.19 -12.44
N ASP A 93 -7.70 10.96 -12.20
CA ASP A 93 -6.92 10.00 -12.96
C ASP A 93 -6.08 9.10 -12.03
N TYR A 94 -5.54 8.04 -12.60
CA TYR A 94 -4.65 7.09 -11.97
C TYR A 94 -3.28 7.11 -12.65
N LEU A 95 -2.23 7.32 -11.87
CA LEU A 95 -0.86 7.29 -12.36
C LEU A 95 -0.22 5.94 -11.95
N PRO A 96 -0.14 4.95 -12.86
CA PRO A 96 0.38 3.63 -12.54
C PRO A 96 1.89 3.67 -12.29
N VAL A 97 2.30 3.23 -11.09
CA VAL A 97 3.69 3.12 -10.69
C VAL A 97 3.83 2.06 -9.59
N HIS A 98 4.90 1.28 -9.59
CA HIS A 98 5.25 0.48 -8.41
C HIS A 98 5.62 1.41 -7.27
N LEU A 99 5.13 1.13 -6.07
CA LEU A 99 5.26 2.06 -4.96
C LEU A 99 6.72 2.39 -4.64
N GLY A 100 7.62 1.40 -4.67
CA GLY A 100 9.06 1.62 -4.49
C GLY A 100 9.69 2.57 -5.50
N GLU A 101 9.07 2.74 -6.67
CA GLU A 101 9.54 3.64 -7.72
C GLU A 101 8.91 5.04 -7.65
N SER A 102 7.82 5.22 -6.91
CA SER A 102 7.11 6.51 -6.80
C SER A 102 8.04 7.65 -6.36
N GLN A 103 8.95 7.38 -5.45
CA GLN A 103 9.96 8.34 -5.00
C GLN A 103 10.93 8.78 -6.11
N LYS A 104 11.21 7.90 -7.10
CA LYS A 104 12.06 8.24 -8.24
C LYS A 104 11.40 9.25 -9.16
N LEU A 105 10.06 9.23 -9.26
CA LEU A 105 9.32 10.20 -10.08
C LEU A 105 9.64 11.63 -9.63
N TYR A 106 9.68 11.89 -8.32
CA TYR A 106 10.04 13.19 -7.76
C TYR A 106 11.55 13.46 -7.87
N ARG A 107 12.38 12.57 -7.36
CA ARG A 107 13.84 12.77 -7.30
C ARG A 107 14.51 12.90 -8.67
N SER A 108 13.96 12.27 -9.70
CA SER A 108 14.45 12.39 -11.08
C SER A 108 13.84 13.57 -11.83
N GLY A 109 12.79 14.20 -11.31
CA GLY A 109 12.02 15.23 -11.99
C GLY A 109 11.11 14.71 -13.11
N ALA A 110 10.90 13.39 -13.21
CA ALA A 110 9.95 12.80 -14.15
C ALA A 110 8.51 13.22 -13.84
N LEU A 111 8.20 13.40 -12.56
CA LEU A 111 7.00 14.04 -12.08
C LEU A 111 7.38 15.36 -11.41
N ARG A 112 6.82 16.45 -11.91
CA ARG A 112 7.03 17.77 -11.34
C ARG A 112 6.41 17.86 -9.95
N CYS A 113 7.09 18.51 -9.01
CA CYS A 113 6.61 18.82 -7.68
C CYS A 113 6.96 20.26 -7.34
N ASP A 114 6.03 21.17 -7.52
CA ASP A 114 6.22 22.58 -7.21
C ASP A 114 6.01 22.83 -5.73
N VAL A 115 5.00 22.17 -5.15
CA VAL A 115 4.65 22.30 -3.75
C VAL A 115 4.46 20.92 -3.11
N ALA A 116 5.12 20.70 -1.97
CA ALA A 116 4.81 19.57 -1.10
C ALA A 116 4.00 20.07 0.10
N MET A 117 2.80 19.52 0.27
CA MET A 117 1.92 19.73 1.42
C MET A 117 1.95 18.49 2.30
N VAL A 118 2.59 18.59 3.44
CA VAL A 118 2.78 17.45 4.34
C VAL A 118 2.29 17.75 5.74
N GLN A 119 2.00 16.70 6.51
CA GLN A 119 1.72 16.79 7.93
C GLN A 119 2.86 16.17 8.71
N VAL A 120 3.31 16.84 9.78
CA VAL A 120 4.48 16.45 10.57
C VAL A 120 4.19 16.51 12.07
N SER A 121 4.98 15.79 12.85
CA SER A 121 4.96 15.84 14.32
C SER A 121 5.40 17.21 14.86
N LEU A 122 5.38 17.37 16.18
CA LEU A 122 6.20 18.38 16.84
C LEU A 122 7.69 18.08 16.55
N PRO A 123 8.56 19.11 16.48
CA PRO A 123 9.99 18.91 16.28
C PRO A 123 10.65 18.30 17.52
N ASP A 124 11.71 17.54 17.31
CA ASP A 124 12.57 17.05 18.37
C ASP A 124 13.51 18.15 18.93
N GLU A 125 14.39 17.79 19.86
CA GLU A 125 15.38 18.70 20.46
C GLU A 125 16.38 19.29 19.45
N ASN A 126 16.55 18.65 18.29
CA ASN A 126 17.41 19.11 17.18
C ASN A 126 16.61 19.90 16.13
N GLY A 127 15.31 20.08 16.35
CA GLY A 127 14.40 20.75 15.41
C GLY A 127 13.98 19.89 14.22
N MET A 128 14.24 18.58 14.24
CA MET A 128 13.83 17.66 13.18
C MET A 128 12.36 17.26 13.36
N PHE A 129 11.67 17.07 12.25
CA PHE A 129 10.27 16.67 12.22
C PHE A 129 10.12 15.24 11.74
N SER A 130 9.18 14.48 12.32
CA SER A 130 8.77 13.20 11.78
C SER A 130 7.55 13.36 10.87
N LEU A 131 7.51 12.62 9.76
CA LEU A 131 6.31 12.46 8.93
C LEU A 131 5.28 11.52 9.56
N GLY A 132 5.58 10.97 10.73
CA GLY A 132 4.67 10.21 11.59
C GLY A 132 4.14 8.96 10.90
N THR A 133 2.85 9.00 10.56
CA THR A 133 2.12 7.84 10.01
C THR A 133 2.38 7.61 8.51
N SER A 134 3.10 8.49 7.80
CA SER A 134 3.22 8.40 6.34
C SER A 134 4.50 9.05 5.82
N VAL A 135 5.59 8.28 5.80
CA VAL A 135 6.85 8.70 5.19
C VAL A 135 6.79 8.48 3.67
N ASP A 136 6.42 7.30 3.23
CA ASP A 136 6.19 6.85 1.85
C ASP A 136 7.03 7.60 0.80
N CYS A 137 6.40 8.15 -0.24
CA CYS A 137 7.03 9.05 -1.21
C CYS A 137 7.01 10.52 -0.76
N SER A 138 6.41 10.84 0.41
CA SER A 138 6.30 12.21 0.92
C SER A 138 7.67 12.81 1.24
N LEU A 139 8.61 12.01 1.75
CA LEU A 139 9.99 12.49 1.96
C LEU A 139 10.63 12.91 0.64
N ALA A 140 10.49 12.11 -0.41
CA ALA A 140 11.03 12.44 -1.74
C ALA A 140 10.38 13.71 -2.32
N ALA A 141 9.08 13.90 -2.09
CA ALA A 141 8.38 15.12 -2.49
C ALA A 141 8.92 16.34 -1.73
N VAL A 142 9.11 16.24 -0.40
CA VAL A 142 9.73 17.31 0.41
C VAL A 142 11.12 17.67 -0.06
N GLU A 143 11.95 16.68 -0.39
CA GLU A 143 13.31 16.88 -0.90
C GLU A 143 13.36 17.52 -2.29
N SER A 144 12.33 17.31 -3.12
CA SER A 144 12.30 17.71 -4.52
C SER A 144 11.47 18.96 -4.79
N ALA A 145 10.56 19.34 -3.89
CA ALA A 145 9.64 20.44 -4.09
C ALA A 145 10.33 21.82 -4.07
N GLY A 146 9.82 22.72 -4.89
CA GLY A 146 10.21 24.13 -4.85
C GLY A 146 9.78 24.83 -3.57
N THR A 147 8.60 24.50 -3.07
CA THR A 147 8.01 25.03 -1.82
C THR A 147 7.49 23.87 -0.96
N VAL A 148 7.80 23.89 0.33
CA VAL A 148 7.30 22.90 1.30
C VAL A 148 6.45 23.60 2.35
N ILE A 149 5.19 23.18 2.47
CA ILE A 149 4.23 23.63 3.48
C ILE A 149 3.95 22.45 4.42
N ALA A 150 4.37 22.56 5.67
CA ALA A 150 4.17 21.50 6.65
C ALA A 150 3.15 21.91 7.71
N VAL A 151 2.14 21.09 7.90
CA VAL A 151 1.20 21.18 9.02
C VAL A 151 1.85 20.51 10.23
N VAL A 152 2.12 21.29 11.26
CA VAL A 152 2.64 20.79 12.54
C VAL A 152 1.45 20.43 13.41
N ASN A 153 1.33 19.14 13.72
CA ASN A 153 0.20 18.58 14.47
C ASN A 153 0.70 17.71 15.62
N GLU A 154 0.34 18.06 16.86
CA GLU A 154 0.74 17.29 18.06
C GLU A 154 0.12 15.88 18.12
N ASN A 155 -0.92 15.59 17.31
CA ASN A 155 -1.49 14.26 17.19
C ASN A 155 -0.70 13.35 16.23
N VAL A 156 0.23 13.91 15.45
CA VAL A 156 1.14 13.13 14.59
C VAL A 156 2.25 12.56 15.48
N PRO A 157 2.38 11.22 15.54
CA PRO A 157 3.41 10.60 16.38
C PRO A 157 4.80 10.96 15.91
N TYR A 158 5.73 11.19 16.81
CA TYR A 158 7.13 11.26 16.48
C TYR A 158 7.70 9.85 16.29
N ALA A 159 7.72 9.39 15.06
CA ALA A 159 8.26 8.09 14.71
C ALA A 159 9.73 8.21 14.30
N TYR A 160 10.57 7.29 14.80
CA TYR A 160 11.97 7.21 14.39
C TYR A 160 12.11 6.67 12.96
N GLY A 161 13.24 6.94 12.32
CA GLY A 161 13.54 6.53 10.96
C GLY A 161 13.99 7.71 10.12
N ASP A 162 13.31 7.97 9.02
CA ASP A 162 13.64 9.08 8.13
C ASP A 162 12.88 10.35 8.56
N LEU A 163 13.64 11.42 8.81
CA LEU A 163 13.14 12.68 9.37
C LEU A 163 13.26 13.81 8.36
N VAL A 164 12.45 14.85 8.55
CA VAL A 164 12.48 16.08 7.76
C VAL A 164 13.25 17.17 8.50
N SER A 165 14.30 17.70 7.84
CA SER A 165 15.04 18.86 8.36
C SER A 165 14.21 20.14 8.24
N PRO A 166 14.21 21.02 9.25
CA PRO A 166 13.58 22.33 9.14
C PRO A 166 14.11 23.17 7.96
N GLY A 167 15.35 22.93 7.55
CA GLY A 167 15.96 23.60 6.39
C GLY A 167 15.34 23.25 5.04
N LEU A 168 14.44 22.25 4.96
CA LEU A 168 13.66 21.91 3.76
C LEU A 168 12.30 22.61 3.73
N ILE A 169 11.78 23.07 4.87
CA ILE A 169 10.43 23.61 5.02
C ILE A 169 10.43 25.13 4.82
N ASP A 170 9.46 25.65 4.09
CA ASP A 170 9.25 27.09 3.90
C ASP A 170 8.22 27.64 4.89
N TYR A 171 7.10 26.94 5.04
CA TYR A 171 5.98 27.38 5.88
C TYR A 171 5.54 26.30 6.85
N LEU A 172 5.30 26.71 8.10
CA LEU A 172 4.74 25.87 9.16
C LEU A 172 3.34 26.39 9.49
N VAL A 173 2.37 25.49 9.48
CA VAL A 173 0.98 25.76 9.86
C VAL A 173 0.62 24.94 11.08
N LYS A 174 0.15 25.55 12.15
CA LYS A 174 -0.34 24.81 13.33
C LYS A 174 -1.76 24.33 13.11
N ASP A 175 -1.98 23.05 13.23
CA ASP A 175 -3.31 22.43 13.25
C ASP A 175 -3.27 21.15 14.07
N ASN A 176 -4.12 21.05 15.08
CA ASN A 176 -4.18 19.92 16.00
C ASN A 176 -5.46 19.08 15.76
N THR A 177 -5.94 19.04 14.51
CA THR A 177 -7.02 18.13 14.12
C THR A 177 -6.61 16.68 14.37
N PRO A 178 -7.43 15.87 15.06
CA PRO A 178 -7.14 14.45 15.26
C PRO A 178 -6.89 13.73 13.95
N LEU A 179 -5.94 12.79 13.96
CA LEU A 179 -5.67 11.94 12.77
C LEU A 179 -6.87 11.06 12.46
N VAL A 180 -7.07 10.79 11.18
CA VAL A 180 -8.08 9.83 10.75
C VAL A 180 -7.70 8.45 11.28
N THR A 181 -8.65 7.80 11.95
CA THR A 181 -8.53 6.41 12.40
C THR A 181 -9.39 5.51 11.53
N LYS A 182 -9.02 4.24 11.44
CA LYS A 182 -9.75 3.25 10.67
C LYS A 182 -9.87 1.94 11.43
N ALA A 183 -11.10 1.55 11.69
CA ALA A 183 -11.41 0.21 12.15
C ALA A 183 -11.62 -0.70 10.93
N PHE A 184 -11.00 -1.88 10.95
CA PHE A 184 -11.20 -2.89 9.92
C PHE A 184 -12.26 -3.89 10.38
N ALA A 185 -13.05 -4.41 9.43
CA ALA A 185 -14.06 -5.40 9.70
C ALA A 185 -13.44 -6.68 10.29
N GLU A 186 -14.18 -7.34 11.18
CA GLU A 186 -13.83 -8.68 11.63
C GLU A 186 -13.84 -9.66 10.46
N PRO A 187 -12.87 -10.59 10.40
CA PRO A 187 -12.82 -11.57 9.32
C PRO A 187 -13.99 -12.55 9.38
N ASP A 188 -14.57 -12.82 8.22
CA ASP A 188 -15.57 -13.87 8.04
C ASP A 188 -14.93 -15.28 8.05
N GLU A 189 -15.75 -16.33 7.98
CA GLU A 189 -15.25 -17.72 8.03
C GLU A 189 -14.36 -18.08 6.82
N THR A 190 -14.65 -17.52 5.64
CA THR A 190 -13.82 -17.69 4.44
C THR A 190 -12.44 -17.07 4.64
N GLU A 191 -12.40 -15.84 5.14
CA GLU A 191 -11.15 -15.12 5.43
C GLU A 191 -10.33 -15.81 6.53
N LYS A 192 -10.98 -16.39 7.55
CA LYS A 192 -10.31 -17.20 8.59
C LYS A 192 -9.66 -18.46 8.03
N LEU A 193 -10.34 -19.16 7.11
CA LEU A 193 -9.76 -20.33 6.44
C LEU A 193 -8.57 -19.97 5.58
N ILE A 194 -8.65 -18.88 4.82
CA ILE A 194 -7.52 -18.36 4.04
C ILE A 194 -6.36 -17.97 4.96
N GLY A 195 -6.64 -17.25 6.04
CA GLY A 195 -5.64 -16.86 7.04
C GLY A 195 -4.90 -18.08 7.62
N LYS A 196 -5.64 -19.15 7.95
CA LYS A 196 -5.07 -20.41 8.40
C LYS A 196 -4.18 -21.05 7.34
N ASN A 197 -4.66 -21.19 6.10
CA ASN A 197 -3.90 -21.76 4.99
C ASN A 197 -2.62 -20.96 4.69
N CYS A 198 -2.66 -19.63 4.83
CA CYS A 198 -1.47 -18.79 4.73
C CYS A 198 -0.49 -19.03 5.90
N ALA A 199 -1.00 -19.12 7.13
CA ALA A 199 -0.17 -19.32 8.32
C ALA A 199 0.62 -20.62 8.27
N GLU A 200 0.08 -21.69 7.65
CA GLU A 200 0.79 -22.97 7.44
C GLU A 200 2.03 -22.85 6.52
N LEU A 201 2.12 -21.78 5.71
CA LEU A 201 3.27 -21.49 4.85
C LEU A 201 4.37 -20.70 5.56
N VAL A 202 4.07 -20.09 6.70
CA VAL A 202 4.97 -19.19 7.46
C VAL A 202 5.80 -20.02 8.45
N PRO A 203 7.12 -20.11 8.31
CA PRO A 203 7.96 -20.73 9.33
C PRO A 203 8.21 -19.80 10.52
N ASP A 204 8.58 -20.35 11.67
CA ASP A 204 9.13 -19.58 12.78
C ASP A 204 10.38 -18.81 12.34
N GLY A 205 10.51 -17.57 12.75
CA GLY A 205 11.62 -16.70 12.35
C GLY A 205 11.41 -15.94 11.04
N ALA A 206 10.35 -16.22 10.27
CA ALA A 206 10.06 -15.56 9.01
C ALA A 206 9.92 -14.03 9.17
N CYS A 207 10.34 -13.28 8.17
CA CYS A 207 10.08 -11.85 8.08
C CYS A 207 8.83 -11.60 7.24
N LEU A 208 7.87 -10.85 7.77
CA LEU A 208 6.56 -10.66 7.18
C LEU A 208 6.44 -9.33 6.44
N GLN A 209 5.74 -9.34 5.31
CA GLN A 209 5.03 -8.21 4.73
C GLN A 209 3.56 -8.60 4.60
N MET A 210 2.69 -7.74 5.09
CA MET A 210 1.23 -7.92 5.03
C MET A 210 0.56 -6.58 4.74
N GLY A 211 -0.60 -6.64 4.07
CA GLY A 211 -1.48 -5.50 3.92
C GLY A 211 -2.35 -5.24 5.15
N ILE A 212 -3.43 -4.52 4.96
CA ILE A 212 -4.45 -4.20 5.97
C ILE A 212 -5.82 -4.71 5.51
N GLY A 213 -6.74 -4.91 6.47
CA GLY A 213 -8.10 -5.37 6.21
C GLY A 213 -8.43 -6.69 6.90
N ALA A 214 -9.61 -7.24 6.60
CA ALA A 214 -10.12 -8.42 7.28
C ALA A 214 -9.23 -9.66 7.06
N LEU A 215 -8.80 -9.92 5.82
CA LEU A 215 -7.94 -11.07 5.53
C LEU A 215 -6.55 -10.98 6.21
N PRO A 216 -5.80 -9.86 6.16
CA PRO A 216 -4.59 -9.69 6.98
C PRO A 216 -4.83 -9.84 8.48
N ASN A 217 -5.97 -9.38 9.01
CA ASN A 217 -6.33 -9.59 10.41
C ASN A 217 -6.57 -11.09 10.72
N ALA A 218 -7.22 -11.84 9.81
CA ALA A 218 -7.40 -13.28 9.95
C ALA A 218 -6.06 -14.01 9.98
N LEU A 219 -5.13 -13.64 9.10
CA LEU A 219 -3.78 -14.19 9.11
C LEU A 219 -3.03 -13.85 10.40
N ALA A 220 -3.06 -12.60 10.84
CA ALA A 220 -2.43 -12.19 12.10
C ALA A 220 -2.97 -13.01 13.30
N ALA A 221 -4.28 -13.26 13.33
CA ALA A 221 -4.89 -14.11 14.36
C ALA A 221 -4.40 -15.57 14.30
N ALA A 222 -4.13 -16.11 13.10
CA ALA A 222 -3.64 -17.46 12.89
C ALA A 222 -2.14 -17.62 13.21
N LEU A 223 -1.39 -16.51 13.30
CA LEU A 223 0.07 -16.52 13.58
C LEU A 223 0.42 -16.45 15.08
N THR A 224 -0.57 -16.46 15.97
CA THR A 224 -0.35 -16.21 17.42
C THR A 224 0.55 -17.22 18.11
N ASP A 225 0.70 -18.44 17.58
CA ASP A 225 1.55 -19.50 18.14
C ASP A 225 2.94 -19.56 17.50
N HIS A 226 3.20 -18.75 16.47
CA HIS A 226 4.51 -18.63 15.82
C HIS A 226 5.51 -17.91 16.72
N LYS A 227 6.80 -18.05 16.42
CA LYS A 227 7.89 -17.54 17.22
C LYS A 227 8.88 -16.74 16.38
N ASN A 228 9.38 -15.66 17.01
CA ASN A 228 10.49 -14.86 16.47
C ASN A 228 10.25 -14.29 15.07
N LEU A 229 9.01 -13.98 14.72
CA LEU A 229 8.71 -13.36 13.44
C LEU A 229 9.33 -11.95 13.36
N GLY A 230 9.71 -11.53 12.17
CA GLY A 230 10.12 -10.17 11.85
C GLY A 230 9.03 -9.43 11.10
N LEU A 231 9.17 -8.09 11.02
CA LEU A 231 8.34 -7.25 10.18
C LEU A 231 9.20 -6.30 9.35
N HIS A 232 9.04 -6.38 8.03
CA HIS A 232 9.52 -5.42 7.04
C HIS A 232 8.43 -5.29 6.00
N THR A 233 7.68 -4.21 6.07
CA THR A 233 6.45 -4.04 5.31
C THR A 233 6.29 -2.59 4.86
N GLU A 234 5.50 -2.34 3.81
CA GLU A 234 5.15 -0.97 3.46
C GLU A 234 4.18 -0.36 4.47
N MET A 235 3.19 -1.15 4.94
CA MET A 235 2.23 -0.66 5.91
C MET A 235 1.85 -1.73 6.94
N PHE A 236 1.37 -1.29 8.11
CA PHE A 236 0.77 -2.18 9.10
C PHE A 236 -0.41 -1.52 9.83
N ALA A 237 -1.16 -2.32 10.57
CA ALA A 237 -2.34 -1.92 11.33
C ALA A 237 -2.46 -2.75 12.63
N ASP A 238 -3.60 -2.64 13.31
CA ASP A 238 -3.87 -3.22 14.64
C ASP A 238 -3.60 -4.74 14.76
N GLY A 239 -3.87 -5.52 13.72
CA GLY A 239 -3.60 -6.97 13.74
C GLY A 239 -2.13 -7.29 14.00
N ILE A 240 -1.23 -6.54 13.39
CA ILE A 240 0.22 -6.66 13.60
C ILE A 240 0.63 -6.18 15.00
N LEU A 241 0.04 -5.08 15.48
CA LEU A 241 0.32 -4.57 16.83
C LEU A 241 0.07 -5.63 17.90
N ASN A 242 -0.99 -6.42 17.76
CA ASN A 242 -1.29 -7.51 18.69
C ASN A 242 -0.20 -8.60 18.70
N LEU A 243 0.36 -8.96 17.55
CA LEU A 243 1.47 -9.91 17.46
C LEU A 243 2.77 -9.37 18.09
N ILE A 244 3.05 -8.07 17.92
CA ILE A 244 4.19 -7.41 18.54
C ILE A 244 4.03 -7.42 20.07
N LYS A 245 2.86 -7.02 20.60
CA LYS A 245 2.59 -7.00 22.04
C LYS A 245 2.68 -8.38 22.71
N LYS A 246 2.34 -9.44 21.96
CA LYS A 246 2.49 -10.83 22.42
C LYS A 246 3.93 -11.36 22.29
N GLY A 247 4.86 -10.60 21.72
CA GLY A 247 6.24 -11.03 21.49
C GLY A 247 6.41 -12.05 20.34
N VAL A 248 5.35 -12.30 19.57
CA VAL A 248 5.40 -13.17 18.38
C VAL A 248 6.26 -12.51 17.30
N ILE A 249 6.05 -11.21 17.06
CA ILE A 249 6.91 -10.39 16.23
C ILE A 249 7.91 -9.66 17.13
N ASN A 250 9.19 -10.01 17.04
CA ASN A 250 10.28 -9.38 17.78
C ASN A 250 11.48 -9.00 16.91
N GLY A 251 11.47 -9.39 15.62
CA GLY A 251 12.49 -9.03 14.64
C GLY A 251 13.88 -9.63 14.88
N MET A 252 14.04 -10.57 15.82
CA MET A 252 15.35 -11.07 16.24
C MET A 252 16.04 -11.94 15.17
N HIS A 253 15.30 -12.51 14.22
CA HIS A 253 15.83 -13.29 13.11
C HIS A 253 16.07 -12.46 11.83
N LYS A 254 15.70 -11.18 11.82
CA LYS A 254 16.05 -10.29 10.71
C LYS A 254 17.56 -10.11 10.60
N LYS A 255 18.10 -10.10 9.37
CA LYS A 255 19.52 -9.81 9.12
C LYS A 255 19.81 -8.32 9.02
N ILE A 256 18.84 -7.54 8.59
CA ILE A 256 18.90 -6.06 8.60
C ILE A 256 17.85 -5.51 9.55
N ASP A 257 18.12 -4.39 10.19
CA ASP A 257 17.25 -3.79 11.21
C ASP A 257 16.79 -4.82 12.26
N THR A 258 17.72 -5.64 12.76
CA THR A 258 17.45 -6.70 13.75
C THR A 258 16.77 -6.11 14.99
N GLY A 259 15.69 -6.74 15.45
CA GLY A 259 14.90 -6.27 16.58
C GLY A 259 13.98 -5.09 16.26
N LYS A 260 13.93 -4.62 15.00
CA LYS A 260 13.10 -3.48 14.61
C LYS A 260 11.91 -3.90 13.73
N VAL A 261 10.81 -3.21 13.92
CA VAL A 261 9.69 -3.12 12.99
C VAL A 261 10.04 -2.06 11.96
N VAL A 262 9.99 -2.40 10.67
CA VAL A 262 10.24 -1.45 9.58
C VAL A 262 8.99 -1.30 8.75
N ALA A 263 8.54 -0.04 8.59
CA ALA A 263 7.39 0.30 7.74
C ALA A 263 7.58 1.67 7.09
N SER A 264 6.72 2.01 6.14
CA SER A 264 6.73 3.29 5.45
C SER A 264 5.51 4.14 5.79
N PHE A 265 4.37 3.49 6.01
CA PHE A 265 3.16 4.15 6.47
C PHE A 265 2.28 3.19 7.28
N LEU A 266 1.28 3.72 7.94
CA LEU A 266 0.36 2.93 8.75
C LEU A 266 -1.02 3.60 8.82
N LEU A 267 -2.04 2.77 9.05
CA LEU A 267 -3.41 3.20 9.22
C LEU A 267 -4.11 2.22 10.18
N GLY A 268 -4.74 2.73 11.21
CA GLY A 268 -5.42 1.90 12.20
C GLY A 268 -6.10 2.73 13.28
N SER A 269 -6.17 2.18 14.48
CA SER A 269 -6.69 2.85 15.66
C SER A 269 -5.68 3.85 16.25
N GLU A 270 -6.15 4.69 17.16
CA GLU A 270 -5.24 5.55 17.96
C GLU A 270 -4.17 4.75 18.71
N GLU A 271 -4.44 3.50 19.03
CA GLU A 271 -3.50 2.64 19.74
C GLU A 271 -2.24 2.36 18.90
N VAL A 272 -2.41 2.14 17.58
CA VAL A 272 -1.29 1.97 16.65
C VAL A 272 -0.47 3.26 16.57
N TYR A 273 -1.11 4.43 16.53
CA TYR A 273 -0.41 5.72 16.47
C TYR A 273 0.37 5.99 17.76
N LYS A 274 -0.23 5.73 18.92
CA LYS A 274 0.45 5.83 20.21
C LYS A 274 1.61 4.84 20.38
N PHE A 275 1.50 3.65 19.76
CA PHE A 275 2.54 2.64 19.81
C PHE A 275 3.82 3.06 19.09
N ILE A 276 3.72 3.77 17.97
CA ILE A 276 4.89 4.21 17.22
C ILE A 276 5.50 5.52 17.75
N ASP A 277 4.75 6.26 18.58
CA ASP A 277 5.22 7.54 19.14
C ASP A 277 6.41 7.34 20.08
N HIS A 278 7.54 7.95 19.73
CA HIS A 278 8.80 7.84 20.47
C HIS A 278 9.24 6.38 20.75
N ASN A 279 8.84 5.44 19.90
CA ASN A 279 9.19 4.03 20.05
C ASN A 279 10.44 3.69 19.21
N PRO A 280 11.60 3.45 19.86
CA PRO A 280 12.85 3.18 19.14
C PRO A 280 12.85 1.82 18.42
N ASP A 281 11.91 0.93 18.70
CA ASP A 281 11.80 -0.38 18.04
C ASP A 281 11.02 -0.31 16.73
N VAL A 282 10.50 0.86 16.37
CA VAL A 282 9.80 1.10 15.10
C VAL A 282 10.59 2.10 14.27
N LEU A 283 10.87 1.75 13.02
CA LEU A 283 11.51 2.62 12.05
C LEU A 283 10.55 2.90 10.89
N MET A 284 10.14 4.16 10.79
CA MET A 284 9.35 4.64 9.66
C MET A 284 10.30 5.18 8.59
N LYS A 285 10.33 4.51 7.44
CA LYS A 285 11.35 4.72 6.39
C LYS A 285 10.72 5.17 5.08
N ASP A 286 11.51 5.91 4.29
CA ASP A 286 11.22 6.21 2.88
C ASP A 286 10.88 4.93 2.12
N ILE A 287 9.92 5.03 1.21
CA ILE A 287 9.50 3.91 0.36
C ILE A 287 10.65 3.35 -0.49
N LYS A 288 11.66 4.17 -0.78
CA LYS A 288 12.91 3.75 -1.42
C LYS A 288 13.62 2.63 -0.64
N TYR A 289 13.49 2.64 0.69
CA TYR A 289 14.10 1.63 1.55
C TYR A 289 13.18 0.43 1.75
N THR A 290 11.94 0.69 2.15
CA THR A 290 11.01 -0.40 2.50
C THR A 290 10.65 -1.29 1.32
N ASN A 291 10.55 -0.70 0.11
CA ASN A 291 10.10 -1.37 -1.10
C ASN A 291 11.24 -1.70 -2.10
N ASP A 292 12.50 -1.57 -1.70
CA ASP A 292 13.61 -2.03 -2.55
C ASP A 292 13.70 -3.57 -2.48
N PRO A 293 13.49 -4.31 -3.60
CA PRO A 293 13.56 -5.77 -3.60
C PRO A 293 14.89 -6.32 -3.08
N TRP A 294 16.00 -5.61 -3.30
CA TRP A 294 17.29 -6.00 -2.78
C TRP A 294 17.35 -5.90 -1.25
N ILE A 295 16.84 -4.79 -0.69
CA ILE A 295 16.77 -4.62 0.78
C ILE A 295 15.82 -5.65 1.39
N ILE A 296 14.64 -5.83 0.82
CA ILE A 296 13.65 -6.83 1.26
C ILE A 296 14.30 -8.24 1.32
N SER A 297 15.04 -8.61 0.27
CA SER A 297 15.64 -9.94 0.14
C SER A 297 16.75 -10.26 1.15
N GLN A 298 17.28 -9.25 1.83
CA GLN A 298 18.31 -9.47 2.85
C GLN A 298 17.77 -10.10 4.14
N ASN A 299 16.45 -10.01 4.38
CA ASN A 299 15.82 -10.77 5.46
C ASN A 299 15.49 -12.19 4.97
N PRO A 300 15.98 -13.25 5.62
CA PRO A 300 15.69 -14.61 5.24
C PRO A 300 14.21 -14.95 5.49
N GLU A 301 13.71 -15.93 4.76
CA GLU A 301 12.34 -16.41 4.87
C GLU A 301 11.31 -15.26 4.76
N MET A 302 11.58 -14.33 3.84
CA MET A 302 10.68 -13.21 3.59
C MET A 302 9.34 -13.70 3.03
N MET A 303 8.27 -13.44 3.75
CA MET A 303 6.90 -13.79 3.39
C MET A 303 6.17 -12.54 2.90
N ALA A 304 6.01 -12.41 1.58
CA ALA A 304 5.23 -11.34 0.97
C ALA A 304 3.80 -11.82 0.74
N ILE A 305 2.83 -11.30 1.51
CA ILE A 305 1.44 -11.77 1.48
C ILE A 305 0.55 -10.64 0.98
N ASN A 306 0.06 -10.81 -0.25
CA ASN A 306 -0.73 -9.84 -0.99
C ASN A 306 -2.07 -10.43 -1.41
N SER A 307 -2.95 -9.60 -1.99
CA SER A 307 -4.26 -10.04 -2.46
C SER A 307 -4.43 -9.81 -3.97
N ALA A 308 -5.53 -10.32 -4.53
CA ALA A 308 -5.87 -10.17 -5.93
C ALA A 308 -7.36 -9.85 -6.12
N THR A 309 -7.68 -9.16 -7.22
CA THR A 309 -9.06 -9.07 -7.73
C THR A 309 -9.43 -10.33 -8.48
N GLU A 310 -8.52 -10.86 -9.31
CA GLU A 310 -8.67 -12.13 -10.04
C GLU A 310 -7.31 -12.71 -10.45
N VAL A 311 -7.28 -14.02 -10.72
CA VAL A 311 -6.11 -14.76 -11.20
C VAL A 311 -6.53 -15.64 -12.37
N ASP A 312 -5.80 -15.61 -13.52
CA ASP A 312 -6.10 -16.47 -14.65
C ASP A 312 -5.42 -17.85 -14.53
N LEU A 313 -5.88 -18.82 -15.34
CA LEU A 313 -5.35 -20.19 -15.33
C LEU A 313 -3.86 -20.32 -15.68
N THR A 314 -3.20 -19.24 -16.11
CA THR A 314 -1.74 -19.22 -16.35
C THR A 314 -0.96 -18.61 -15.17
N GLY A 315 -1.67 -18.06 -14.18
CA GLY A 315 -1.08 -17.42 -13.01
C GLY A 315 -0.84 -15.91 -13.18
N GLN A 316 -1.45 -15.24 -14.17
CA GLN A 316 -1.47 -13.77 -14.22
C GLN A 316 -2.40 -13.24 -13.14
N ILE A 317 -1.96 -12.24 -12.38
CA ILE A 317 -2.69 -11.69 -11.24
C ILE A 317 -3.06 -10.24 -11.53
N SER A 318 -4.36 -9.95 -11.49
CA SER A 318 -4.88 -8.58 -11.41
C SER A 318 -5.14 -8.21 -9.94
N ALA A 319 -4.74 -7.00 -9.55
CA ALA A 319 -4.94 -6.51 -8.20
C ALA A 319 -5.41 -5.04 -8.15
N ASP A 320 -5.17 -4.27 -9.20
CA ASP A 320 -5.48 -2.83 -9.27
C ASP A 320 -6.83 -2.51 -9.93
N SER A 321 -7.38 -3.46 -10.70
CA SER A 321 -8.55 -3.24 -11.56
C SER A 321 -9.51 -4.43 -11.59
N ILE A 322 -10.72 -4.19 -12.07
CA ILE A 322 -11.76 -5.17 -12.37
C ILE A 322 -12.24 -4.85 -13.79
N GLY A 323 -11.76 -5.58 -14.79
CA GLY A 323 -11.90 -5.19 -16.19
C GLY A 323 -11.26 -3.82 -16.41
N THR A 324 -11.95 -2.91 -17.09
CA THR A 324 -11.48 -1.53 -17.33
C THR A 324 -11.64 -0.60 -16.12
N ARG A 325 -12.28 -1.06 -15.06
CA ARG A 325 -12.54 -0.23 -13.88
C ARG A 325 -11.37 -0.28 -12.92
N ILE A 326 -10.72 0.85 -12.67
CA ILE A 326 -9.65 0.95 -11.67
C ILE A 326 -10.24 0.84 -10.27
N PHE A 327 -9.66 -0.07 -9.47
CA PHE A 327 -10.11 -0.37 -8.10
C PHE A 327 -9.20 0.21 -7.04
N SER A 328 -7.87 0.13 -7.25
CA SER A 328 -6.87 0.59 -6.28
C SER A 328 -5.64 1.18 -6.97
N GLY A 329 -4.63 0.43 -7.15
CA GLY A 329 -3.34 0.73 -7.75
C GLY A 329 -2.42 -0.46 -7.63
N THR A 330 -1.29 -0.44 -8.31
CA THR A 330 -0.29 -1.52 -8.23
C THR A 330 0.32 -1.64 -6.83
N GLY A 331 0.44 -0.52 -6.11
CA GLY A 331 1.07 -0.50 -4.79
C GLY A 331 2.49 -1.08 -4.81
N GLY A 332 2.91 -1.65 -3.69
CA GLY A 332 4.20 -2.32 -3.54
C GLY A 332 4.16 -3.84 -3.75
N GLN A 333 3.05 -4.40 -4.26
CA GLN A 333 2.90 -5.85 -4.41
C GLN A 333 4.08 -6.47 -5.16
N VAL A 334 4.47 -5.94 -6.31
CA VAL A 334 5.55 -6.50 -7.14
C VAL A 334 6.92 -6.30 -6.49
N ASP A 335 7.12 -5.19 -5.78
CA ASP A 335 8.36 -4.93 -5.03
C ASP A 335 8.61 -6.06 -4.02
N PHE A 336 7.60 -6.40 -3.22
CA PHE A 336 7.67 -7.44 -2.20
C PHE A 336 7.65 -8.86 -2.80
N VAL A 337 6.89 -9.10 -3.86
CA VAL A 337 6.91 -10.38 -4.60
C VAL A 337 8.34 -10.69 -5.06
N ARG A 338 9.01 -9.73 -5.67
CA ARG A 338 10.40 -9.89 -6.14
C ARG A 338 11.38 -10.01 -4.97
N GLY A 339 11.26 -9.16 -3.96
CA GLY A 339 12.10 -9.22 -2.77
C GLY A 339 11.99 -10.56 -2.04
N ALA A 340 10.79 -11.09 -1.85
CA ALA A 340 10.56 -12.39 -1.24
C ALA A 340 11.11 -13.55 -2.09
N THR A 341 10.95 -13.47 -3.41
CA THR A 341 11.51 -14.48 -4.34
C THR A 341 13.04 -14.51 -4.32
N MET A 342 13.69 -13.36 -4.11
CA MET A 342 15.14 -13.26 -3.99
C MET A 342 15.66 -13.65 -2.60
N SER A 343 14.80 -13.65 -1.58
CA SER A 343 15.15 -14.01 -0.21
C SER A 343 15.37 -15.50 -0.07
N GLU A 344 16.38 -15.91 0.70
CA GLU A 344 16.62 -17.30 1.05
C GLU A 344 15.43 -17.90 1.82
N GLY A 345 14.78 -18.93 1.28
CA GLY A 345 13.56 -19.53 1.84
C GLY A 345 12.30 -18.66 1.73
N GLY A 346 12.39 -17.50 1.10
CA GLY A 346 11.28 -16.58 0.97
C GLY A 346 10.15 -17.08 0.06
N LYS A 347 8.94 -16.60 0.30
CA LYS A 347 7.75 -16.97 -0.46
C LYS A 347 6.92 -15.73 -0.81
N SER A 348 6.54 -15.59 -2.09
CA SER A 348 5.50 -14.67 -2.51
C SER A 348 4.14 -15.38 -2.52
N VAL A 349 3.21 -14.87 -1.74
CA VAL A 349 1.87 -15.44 -1.54
C VAL A 349 0.82 -14.45 -2.02
N THR A 350 -0.10 -14.92 -2.87
CA THR A 350 -1.31 -14.18 -3.25
C THR A 350 -2.51 -14.89 -2.68
N ALA A 351 -3.21 -14.27 -1.73
CA ALA A 351 -4.29 -14.84 -0.97
C ALA A 351 -5.61 -14.08 -1.20
N PHE A 352 -6.67 -14.81 -1.54
CA PHE A 352 -7.98 -14.22 -1.82
C PHE A 352 -9.10 -15.28 -1.71
N ALA A 353 -10.34 -14.84 -1.44
CA ALA A 353 -11.49 -15.71 -1.50
C ALA A 353 -11.72 -16.17 -2.94
N SER A 354 -11.99 -17.47 -3.15
CA SER A 354 -12.17 -18.06 -4.48
C SER A 354 -13.31 -17.42 -5.28
N ARG A 355 -14.31 -16.86 -4.59
CA ARG A 355 -15.44 -16.11 -5.16
C ARG A 355 -15.58 -14.73 -4.52
N THR A 356 -16.18 -13.82 -5.26
CA THR A 356 -16.66 -12.54 -4.73
C THR A 356 -17.87 -12.76 -3.82
N LYS A 357 -18.23 -11.76 -2.99
CA LYS A 357 -19.47 -11.79 -2.19
C LYS A 357 -20.75 -11.93 -3.03
N LYS A 358 -20.68 -11.70 -4.35
CA LYS A 358 -21.76 -11.90 -5.31
C LYS A 358 -21.73 -13.29 -5.98
N GLY A 359 -20.83 -14.18 -5.55
CA GLY A 359 -20.70 -15.54 -6.07
C GLY A 359 -19.94 -15.68 -7.39
N GLN A 360 -19.29 -14.62 -7.89
CA GLN A 360 -18.47 -14.69 -9.10
C GLN A 360 -17.09 -15.27 -8.77
N THR A 361 -16.63 -16.24 -9.59
CA THR A 361 -15.27 -16.79 -9.43
C THR A 361 -14.19 -15.73 -9.63
N LYS A 362 -13.12 -15.82 -8.83
CA LYS A 362 -11.91 -15.00 -8.96
C LYS A 362 -10.74 -15.75 -9.57
N ILE A 363 -10.86 -17.08 -9.71
CA ILE A 363 -9.98 -17.87 -10.57
C ILE A 363 -10.69 -17.96 -11.93
N VAL A 364 -10.11 -17.37 -12.96
CA VAL A 364 -10.76 -17.18 -14.26
C VAL A 364 -9.96 -17.82 -15.40
N PRO A 365 -10.61 -18.26 -16.50
CA PRO A 365 -9.87 -18.80 -17.67
C PRO A 365 -8.86 -17.80 -18.25
N VAL A 366 -9.26 -16.55 -18.38
CA VAL A 366 -8.51 -15.41 -18.85
C VAL A 366 -8.95 -14.21 -18.03
N LEU A 367 -8.03 -13.30 -17.66
CA LEU A 367 -8.39 -12.06 -16.96
C LEU A 367 -9.48 -11.30 -17.72
N ASN A 368 -10.36 -10.65 -17.00
CA ASN A 368 -11.41 -9.84 -17.62
C ASN A 368 -10.82 -8.81 -18.59
N PRO A 369 -11.44 -8.59 -19.76
CA PRO A 369 -10.92 -7.62 -20.74
C PRO A 369 -10.70 -6.24 -20.14
N GLY A 370 -9.48 -5.71 -20.30
CA GLY A 370 -9.07 -4.42 -19.75
C GLY A 370 -8.48 -4.46 -18.34
N ALA A 371 -8.48 -5.62 -17.67
CA ALA A 371 -7.83 -5.76 -16.36
C ALA A 371 -6.30 -5.64 -16.48
N GLY A 372 -5.69 -4.91 -15.54
CA GLY A 372 -4.24 -4.80 -15.44
C GLY A 372 -3.60 -6.09 -14.92
N VAL A 373 -2.43 -6.46 -15.47
CA VAL A 373 -1.61 -7.54 -14.90
C VAL A 373 -0.62 -6.90 -13.91
N VAL A 374 -0.97 -6.92 -12.62
CA VAL A 374 -0.10 -6.36 -11.59
C VAL A 374 1.08 -7.29 -11.33
N THR A 375 0.82 -8.59 -11.10
CA THR A 375 1.89 -9.58 -10.98
C THR A 375 1.87 -10.50 -12.20
N PRO A 376 2.92 -10.45 -13.05
CA PRO A 376 3.01 -11.31 -14.22
C PRO A 376 3.17 -12.78 -13.81
N ARG A 377 2.81 -13.71 -14.70
CA ARG A 377 2.84 -15.15 -14.42
C ARG A 377 4.21 -15.68 -14.04
N ALA A 378 5.28 -15.01 -14.43
CA ALA A 378 6.64 -15.41 -14.09
C ALA A 378 6.99 -15.13 -12.60
N ASP A 379 6.34 -14.14 -12.01
CA ASP A 379 6.55 -13.72 -10.61
C ASP A 379 5.49 -14.33 -9.65
N ALA A 380 4.47 -15.03 -10.17
CA ALA A 380 3.42 -15.65 -9.37
C ALA A 380 3.87 -17.03 -8.85
N HIS A 381 3.97 -17.18 -7.54
CA HIS A 381 4.36 -18.44 -6.88
C HIS A 381 3.18 -19.04 -6.10
N TRP A 382 3.05 -18.74 -4.82
CA TRP A 382 1.98 -19.30 -3.99
C TRP A 382 0.65 -18.60 -4.20
N ILE A 383 -0.39 -19.38 -4.48
CA ILE A 383 -1.77 -18.92 -4.55
C ILE A 383 -2.56 -19.63 -3.46
N VAL A 384 -3.30 -18.86 -2.66
CA VAL A 384 -4.04 -19.36 -1.49
C VAL A 384 -5.50 -18.92 -1.55
N THR A 385 -6.39 -19.87 -1.37
CA THR A 385 -7.82 -19.64 -1.16
C THR A 385 -8.30 -20.36 0.11
N GLU A 386 -9.57 -20.28 0.43
CA GLU A 386 -10.20 -21.06 1.49
C GLU A 386 -10.15 -22.59 1.25
N TYR A 387 -9.87 -23.02 0.02
CA TYR A 387 -9.77 -24.44 -0.38
C TYR A 387 -8.33 -24.99 -0.35
N GLY A 388 -7.35 -24.19 0.00
CA GLY A 388 -5.95 -24.61 0.14
C GLY A 388 -4.95 -23.66 -0.49
N ALA A 389 -3.71 -24.13 -0.57
CA ALA A 389 -2.58 -23.41 -1.11
C ALA A 389 -1.87 -24.24 -2.20
N VAL A 390 -1.45 -23.60 -3.29
CA VAL A 390 -0.70 -24.24 -4.38
C VAL A 390 0.51 -23.40 -4.78
N ASP A 391 1.60 -24.07 -5.11
CA ASP A 391 2.82 -23.43 -5.62
C ASP A 391 2.92 -23.57 -7.14
N LEU A 392 2.95 -22.43 -7.83
CA LEU A 392 3.07 -22.34 -9.28
C LEU A 392 4.52 -22.24 -9.76
N TYR A 393 5.50 -22.16 -8.83
CA TYR A 393 6.91 -22.05 -9.20
C TYR A 393 7.39 -23.32 -9.90
N GLY A 394 8.07 -23.17 -11.03
CA GLY A 394 8.56 -24.30 -11.83
C GLY A 394 7.46 -25.11 -12.54
N LYS A 395 6.20 -24.67 -12.53
CA LYS A 395 5.08 -25.37 -13.17
C LYS A 395 4.80 -24.83 -14.58
N SER A 396 4.53 -25.76 -15.51
CA SER A 396 4.05 -25.46 -16.85
C SER A 396 2.65 -24.82 -16.81
N LEU A 397 2.20 -24.21 -17.90
CA LEU A 397 0.86 -23.56 -17.93
C LEU A 397 -0.27 -24.56 -17.67
N GLN A 398 -0.13 -25.80 -18.14
CA GLN A 398 -1.15 -26.85 -17.93
C GLN A 398 -1.17 -27.34 -16.47
N GLU A 399 -0.01 -27.51 -15.84
CA GLU A 399 0.09 -27.84 -14.42
C GLU A 399 -0.47 -26.69 -13.56
N ARG A 400 -0.16 -25.41 -13.90
CA ARG A 400 -0.72 -24.25 -13.22
C ARG A 400 -2.24 -24.22 -13.27
N ALA A 401 -2.83 -24.48 -14.44
CA ALA A 401 -4.28 -24.52 -14.58
C ALA A 401 -4.89 -25.58 -13.65
N LYS A 402 -4.35 -26.80 -13.61
CA LYS A 402 -4.84 -27.85 -12.71
C LYS A 402 -4.70 -27.49 -11.24
N LEU A 403 -3.55 -26.94 -10.84
CA LEU A 403 -3.33 -26.47 -9.46
C LEU A 403 -4.32 -25.39 -9.06
N LEU A 404 -4.52 -24.39 -9.90
CA LEU A 404 -5.47 -23.29 -9.64
C LEU A 404 -6.91 -23.79 -9.57
N ILE A 405 -7.30 -24.72 -10.45
CA ILE A 405 -8.62 -25.34 -10.42
C ILE A 405 -8.84 -26.13 -9.13
N SER A 406 -7.81 -26.80 -8.59
CA SER A 406 -7.92 -27.58 -7.35
C SER A 406 -8.30 -26.72 -6.14
N ILE A 407 -7.92 -25.46 -6.12
CA ILE A 407 -8.22 -24.50 -5.06
C ILE A 407 -9.34 -23.50 -5.42
N ALA A 408 -9.98 -23.66 -6.58
CA ALA A 408 -11.17 -22.92 -6.96
C ALA A 408 -12.39 -23.42 -6.16
N HIS A 409 -13.46 -22.61 -6.11
CA HIS A 409 -14.73 -23.05 -5.54
C HIS A 409 -15.22 -24.32 -6.25
N PRO A 410 -15.70 -25.35 -5.53
CA PRO A 410 -16.10 -26.62 -6.14
C PRO A 410 -17.06 -26.50 -7.33
N ASP A 411 -18.04 -25.59 -7.26
CA ASP A 411 -19.01 -25.38 -8.34
C ASP A 411 -18.40 -24.82 -9.63
N ASP A 412 -17.23 -24.15 -9.55
CA ASP A 412 -16.56 -23.52 -10.70
C ASP A 412 -15.59 -24.47 -11.39
N ARG A 413 -15.15 -25.55 -10.73
CA ARG A 413 -14.04 -26.41 -11.19
C ARG A 413 -14.33 -27.04 -12.55
N ASN A 414 -15.55 -27.52 -12.79
CA ASN A 414 -15.92 -28.18 -14.05
C ASN A 414 -15.87 -27.21 -15.24
N ASP A 415 -16.33 -25.96 -15.04
CA ASP A 415 -16.31 -24.94 -16.08
C ASP A 415 -14.90 -24.46 -16.36
N LEU A 416 -14.08 -24.31 -15.31
CA LEU A 416 -12.66 -23.97 -15.42
C LEU A 416 -11.85 -25.07 -16.12
N ASP A 417 -12.14 -26.36 -15.81
CA ASP A 417 -11.47 -27.51 -16.43
C ASP A 417 -11.79 -27.59 -17.93
N ARG A 418 -13.06 -27.37 -18.29
CA ARG A 418 -13.48 -27.29 -19.71
C ARG A 418 -12.76 -26.15 -20.44
N ALA A 419 -12.71 -24.96 -19.85
CA ALA A 419 -12.00 -23.82 -20.43
C ALA A 419 -10.49 -24.07 -20.54
N ALA A 420 -9.89 -24.76 -19.58
CA ALA A 420 -8.50 -25.18 -19.65
C ALA A 420 -8.24 -26.17 -20.79
N PHE A 421 -9.14 -27.16 -20.97
CA PHE A 421 -9.05 -28.10 -22.09
C PHE A 421 -9.16 -27.38 -23.44
N GLU A 422 -10.12 -26.49 -23.59
CA GLU A 422 -10.26 -25.67 -24.82
C GLU A 422 -9.02 -24.83 -25.11
N ARG A 423 -8.39 -24.26 -24.07
CA ARG A 423 -7.21 -23.41 -24.20
C ARG A 423 -5.92 -24.18 -24.46
N PHE A 424 -5.71 -25.31 -23.77
CA PHE A 424 -4.41 -26.03 -23.78
C PHE A 424 -4.42 -27.28 -24.65
N GLY A 425 -5.59 -27.70 -25.14
CA GLY A 425 -5.75 -28.80 -26.07
C GLY A 425 -5.74 -30.19 -25.42
N PRO A 426 -5.71 -31.26 -26.25
CA PRO A 426 -5.99 -32.63 -25.79
C PRO A 426 -4.95 -33.21 -24.81
N HIS A 427 -3.75 -32.68 -24.78
CA HIS A 427 -2.71 -33.14 -23.86
C HIS A 427 -2.90 -32.66 -22.42
N TYR A 428 -3.77 -31.67 -22.20
CA TYR A 428 -4.04 -31.14 -20.86
C TYR A 428 -4.45 -32.22 -19.83
N HIS A 429 -5.25 -33.20 -20.25
CA HIS A 429 -5.67 -34.29 -19.35
C HIS A 429 -4.59 -35.33 -19.06
N ASN A 430 -3.48 -35.33 -19.81
CA ASN A 430 -2.39 -36.29 -19.62
C ASN A 430 -1.43 -35.89 -18.48
N PHE A 431 -1.53 -34.67 -17.97
CA PHE A 431 -0.75 -34.22 -16.81
C PHE A 431 -1.44 -34.66 -15.52
N SER A 432 -0.83 -35.58 -14.76
CA SER A 432 -1.17 -35.85 -13.36
C SER A 432 -0.45 -34.84 -12.46
N ILE A 433 -1.17 -34.29 -11.49
CA ILE A 433 -0.59 -33.46 -10.42
C ILE A 433 -0.21 -34.35 -9.27
#